data_fafe83ef6d1b6929477d7f3beab31a16
#
_entry.id   fafe83ef6d1b6929477d7f3beab31a16
#
_cell.length_a   1.000
_cell.length_b   1.000
_cell.length_c   1.000
_cell.angle_alpha   90.00
_cell.angle_beta   90.00
_cell.angle_gamma   90.00
#
_symmetry.space_group_name_H-M   'P 1'
#
loop_
_entity.id
_entity.type
_entity.pdbx_description
1 polymer ?
#
loop_
_entity_poly.entity_id
_entity_poly.type
_entity_poly.pdbx_seq_one_letter_code
_entity_poly.pdbx_strand_id
1 'polypeptide(L)'
;MFLFATLAEATQYVNFHDLMGENSEIAFSIFGLPIRWYALAYLAGIFVGYWYLLRLIAQPGAPMARRHADDMIFFAMLGIIIGGRLGYVLFYNLGEYIKEPLGIFRLWDGGMSLHGGVIGVLIAIWYVTRKEKLSFLRFCDYVACVIPFGLFFGRMANFVNGELWGRTTNVPWAIIFPGSGTMDPRHPSQLYEAGLEGLLMMAILAFLFWRTNARYKPGFLLGMAAIIYGFSRFAVEFVREPDVQLGTLSWGLTMGQTLTIPMLLIGFWLVATAKGRRQRVEPVAGPDSIA
;
A
#
# COMPACT_ATOMS: atom_id res chain seq x y z
N MET A 1 -1.47 34.99 -46.53
CA MET A 1 -2.01 34.95 -45.16
C MET A 1 -2.99 33.79 -45.02
N PHE A 2 -2.51 32.57 -45.29
CA PHE A 2 -3.27 31.31 -45.14
C PHE A 2 -2.23 30.20 -45.11
N LEU A 3 -1.67 29.89 -43.92
CA LEU A 3 -0.85 28.66 -43.71
C LEU A 3 -0.36 28.48 -42.28
N PHE A 4 -1.11 28.94 -41.28
CA PHE A 4 -0.86 28.62 -39.85
C PHE A 4 -2.12 28.20 -39.11
N ALA A 5 -3.07 27.59 -39.79
CA ALA A 5 -4.18 26.91 -39.16
C ALA A 5 -4.02 25.41 -39.47
N THR A 6 -4.14 24.60 -38.46
CA THR A 6 -4.20 23.12 -38.47
C THR A 6 -2.84 22.40 -38.39
N LEU A 7 -2.30 22.39 -37.18
CA LEU A 7 -1.63 21.23 -36.59
C LEU A 7 -1.87 21.23 -35.06
N ALA A 8 -3.06 21.51 -34.65
CA ALA A 8 -3.56 20.85 -33.43
C ALA A 8 -3.95 19.43 -33.87
N GLU A 9 -2.98 18.53 -34.00
CA GLU A 9 -3.29 17.12 -33.99
C GLU A 9 -4.08 16.90 -32.71
N ALA A 10 -5.39 16.63 -32.86
CA ALA A 10 -6.23 16.25 -31.77
C ALA A 10 -5.57 15.00 -31.15
N THR A 11 -4.94 15.17 -30.01
CA THR A 11 -4.34 14.08 -29.27
C THR A 11 -5.50 13.14 -28.99
N GLN A 12 -5.58 12.03 -29.72
CA GLN A 12 -6.65 11.06 -29.54
C GLN A 12 -6.29 10.26 -28.29
N TYR A 13 -6.88 10.67 -27.17
CA TYR A 13 -6.67 9.96 -25.90
C TYR A 13 -7.25 8.56 -25.95
N VAL A 14 -6.57 7.60 -25.33
CA VAL A 14 -7.01 6.21 -25.26
C VAL A 14 -8.19 6.11 -24.30
N ASN A 15 -9.28 5.47 -24.75
CA ASN A 15 -10.38 5.14 -23.86
C ASN A 15 -10.01 3.88 -23.07
N PHE A 16 -10.30 3.91 -21.78
CA PHE A 16 -9.98 2.79 -20.87
C PHE A 16 -10.63 1.47 -21.33
N HIS A 17 -11.87 1.50 -21.81
CA HIS A 17 -12.56 0.30 -22.30
C HIS A 17 -11.95 -0.25 -23.60
N ASP A 18 -11.34 0.60 -24.44
CA ASP A 18 -10.61 0.13 -25.62
C ASP A 18 -9.31 -0.58 -25.24
N LEU A 19 -8.71 -0.17 -24.09
CA LEU A 19 -7.48 -0.77 -23.57
C LEU A 19 -7.74 -2.07 -22.79
N MET A 20 -8.78 -2.10 -21.96
CA MET A 20 -8.98 -3.14 -20.95
C MET A 20 -10.27 -3.98 -21.17
N GLY A 21 -11.19 -3.54 -22.05
CA GLY A 21 -12.51 -4.15 -22.24
C GLY A 21 -13.56 -3.62 -21.25
N GLU A 22 -14.83 -3.90 -21.56
CA GLU A 22 -15.98 -3.39 -20.77
C GLU A 22 -16.12 -4.04 -19.39
N ASN A 23 -15.71 -5.30 -19.23
CA ASN A 23 -15.77 -6.05 -17.97
C ASN A 23 -14.36 -6.35 -17.44
N SER A 24 -13.50 -5.35 -17.48
CA SER A 24 -12.09 -5.49 -17.12
C SER A 24 -11.86 -5.95 -15.67
N GLU A 25 -12.81 -5.76 -14.76
CA GLU A 25 -12.72 -6.19 -13.37
C GLU A 25 -12.79 -7.70 -13.17
N ILE A 26 -13.35 -8.46 -14.14
CA ILE A 26 -13.50 -9.92 -14.08
C ILE A 26 -12.33 -10.57 -14.82
N ALA A 27 -11.53 -11.36 -14.10
CA ALA A 27 -10.42 -12.11 -14.69
C ALA A 27 -10.93 -13.34 -15.47
N PHE A 28 -11.80 -14.11 -14.85
CA PHE A 28 -12.47 -15.30 -15.42
C PHE A 28 -13.63 -15.72 -14.51
N SER A 29 -14.44 -16.69 -14.98
CA SER A 29 -15.53 -17.26 -14.18
C SER A 29 -15.33 -18.76 -13.99
N ILE A 30 -15.56 -19.25 -12.75
CA ILE A 30 -15.54 -20.67 -12.40
C ILE A 30 -16.94 -21.05 -11.92
N PHE A 31 -17.58 -22.02 -12.58
CA PHE A 31 -18.95 -22.46 -12.26
C PHE A 31 -19.96 -21.29 -12.14
N GLY A 32 -19.80 -20.26 -12.98
CA GLY A 32 -20.66 -19.07 -12.95
C GLY A 32 -20.32 -18.03 -11.88
N LEU A 33 -19.33 -18.28 -11.04
CA LEU A 33 -18.83 -17.31 -10.06
C LEU A 33 -17.72 -16.46 -10.68
N PRO A 34 -17.88 -15.11 -10.77
CA PRO A 34 -16.85 -14.25 -11.34
C PRO A 34 -15.66 -14.11 -10.36
N ILE A 35 -14.48 -14.43 -10.83
CA ILE A 35 -13.22 -14.19 -10.13
C ILE A 35 -12.68 -12.83 -10.59
N ARG A 36 -12.54 -11.90 -9.66
CA ARG A 36 -12.12 -10.54 -9.96
C ARG A 36 -10.61 -10.39 -9.88
N TRP A 37 -10.03 -9.58 -10.76
CA TRP A 37 -8.61 -9.22 -10.71
C TRP A 37 -8.17 -8.67 -9.36
N TYR A 38 -9.05 -7.96 -8.68
CA TYR A 38 -8.80 -7.40 -7.36
C TYR A 38 -8.46 -8.49 -6.34
N ALA A 39 -9.23 -9.57 -6.31
CA ALA A 39 -8.95 -10.71 -5.43
C ALA A 39 -7.62 -11.40 -5.78
N LEU A 40 -7.34 -11.58 -7.08
CA LEU A 40 -6.09 -12.17 -7.55
C LEU A 40 -4.88 -11.30 -7.21
N ALA A 41 -5.01 -9.99 -7.34
CA ALA A 41 -3.95 -9.04 -6.99
C ALA A 41 -3.61 -9.07 -5.49
N TYR A 42 -4.64 -9.14 -4.63
CA TYR A 42 -4.40 -9.31 -3.19
C TYR A 42 -3.70 -10.63 -2.88
N LEU A 43 -4.17 -11.74 -3.47
CA LEU A 43 -3.53 -13.05 -3.30
C LEU A 43 -2.08 -13.03 -3.82
N ALA A 44 -1.85 -12.43 -4.99
CA ALA A 44 -0.50 -12.28 -5.55
C ALA A 44 0.40 -11.45 -4.63
N GLY A 45 -0.09 -10.32 -4.11
CA GLY A 45 0.64 -9.46 -3.19
C GLY A 45 1.03 -10.19 -1.90
N ILE A 46 0.10 -10.94 -1.31
CA ILE A 46 0.36 -11.75 -0.10
C ILE A 46 1.34 -12.87 -0.42
N PHE A 47 1.12 -13.63 -1.50
CA PHE A 47 1.96 -14.77 -1.85
C PHE A 47 3.39 -14.35 -2.19
N VAL A 48 3.56 -13.35 -3.07
CA VAL A 48 4.88 -12.85 -3.46
C VAL A 48 5.57 -12.16 -2.28
N GLY A 49 4.84 -11.37 -1.50
CA GLY A 49 5.35 -10.74 -0.30
C GLY A 49 5.82 -11.76 0.74
N TYR A 50 5.03 -12.81 0.99
CA TYR A 50 5.41 -13.89 1.88
C TYR A 50 6.62 -14.67 1.36
N TRP A 51 6.62 -15.06 0.09
CA TRP A 51 7.78 -15.71 -0.51
C TRP A 51 9.05 -14.87 -0.36
N TYR A 52 8.94 -13.56 -0.60
CA TYR A 52 10.08 -12.65 -0.44
C TYR A 52 10.50 -12.54 1.04
N LEU A 53 9.55 -12.45 1.98
CA LEU A 53 9.85 -12.47 3.42
C LEU A 53 10.64 -13.70 3.81
N LEU A 54 10.27 -14.89 3.32
CA LEU A 54 11.01 -16.13 3.57
C LEU A 54 12.47 -16.06 3.05
N ARG A 55 12.71 -15.36 1.92
CA ARG A 55 14.06 -15.10 1.41
C ARG A 55 14.86 -14.16 2.31
N LEU A 56 14.20 -13.16 2.88
CA LEU A 56 14.83 -12.21 3.79
C LEU A 56 15.21 -12.89 5.12
N ILE A 57 14.30 -13.66 5.70
CA ILE A 57 14.55 -14.35 6.98
C ILE A 57 15.53 -15.51 6.90
N ALA A 58 15.77 -16.03 5.71
CA ALA A 58 16.83 -17.02 5.48
C ALA A 58 18.25 -16.41 5.56
N GLN A 59 18.38 -15.08 5.67
CA GLN A 59 19.67 -14.43 5.78
C GLN A 59 20.18 -14.43 7.23
N PRO A 60 21.50 -14.52 7.43
CA PRO A 60 22.10 -14.48 8.76
C PRO A 60 21.65 -13.24 9.55
N GLY A 61 21.32 -13.45 10.81
CA GLY A 61 20.91 -12.38 11.69
C GLY A 61 19.45 -11.90 11.49
N ALA A 62 18.60 -12.72 10.91
CA ALA A 62 17.18 -12.42 10.83
C ALA A 62 16.55 -12.29 12.24
N PRO A 63 15.62 -11.33 12.45
CA PRO A 63 14.98 -11.11 13.75
C PRO A 63 13.87 -12.11 14.06
N MET A 64 13.52 -12.98 13.12
CA MET A 64 12.40 -13.90 13.23
C MET A 64 12.66 -15.20 12.48
N ALA A 65 12.03 -16.30 12.91
CA ALA A 65 11.99 -17.57 12.20
C ALA A 65 10.71 -17.67 11.33
N ARG A 66 10.64 -18.69 10.47
CA ARG A 66 9.49 -18.94 9.60
C ARG A 66 8.16 -19.01 10.35
N ARG A 67 8.12 -19.69 11.51
CA ARG A 67 6.91 -19.76 12.34
C ARG A 67 6.36 -18.39 12.71
N HIS A 68 7.23 -17.40 12.96
CA HIS A 68 6.80 -16.05 13.29
C HIS A 68 6.26 -15.30 12.07
N ALA A 69 6.75 -15.62 10.87
CA ALA A 69 6.21 -15.11 9.62
C ALA A 69 4.82 -15.69 9.34
N ASP A 70 4.61 -16.98 9.62
CA ASP A 70 3.31 -17.66 9.51
C ASP A 70 2.31 -17.06 10.50
N ASP A 71 2.68 -16.93 11.77
CA ASP A 71 1.87 -16.27 12.81
C ASP A 71 1.55 -14.83 12.40
N MET A 72 2.54 -14.10 11.88
CA MET A 72 2.35 -12.70 11.45
C MET A 72 1.29 -12.57 10.36
N ILE A 73 1.29 -13.44 9.35
CA ILE A 73 0.26 -13.41 8.30
C ILE A 73 -1.12 -13.63 8.91
N PHE A 74 -1.26 -14.62 9.76
CA PHE A 74 -2.54 -14.93 10.43
C PHE A 74 -3.04 -13.73 11.25
N PHE A 75 -2.20 -13.20 12.14
CA PHE A 75 -2.59 -12.06 12.98
C PHE A 75 -2.73 -10.76 12.18
N ALA A 76 -1.99 -10.57 11.09
CA ALA A 76 -2.17 -9.42 10.21
C ALA A 76 -3.53 -9.46 9.49
N MET A 77 -3.95 -10.62 8.97
CA MET A 77 -5.28 -10.78 8.38
C MET A 77 -6.38 -10.48 9.38
N LEU A 78 -6.28 -11.02 10.59
CA LEU A 78 -7.23 -10.69 11.66
C LEU A 78 -7.20 -9.20 12.01
N GLY A 79 -6.00 -8.61 12.10
CA GLY A 79 -5.81 -7.19 12.36
C GLY A 79 -6.44 -6.31 11.29
N ILE A 80 -6.29 -6.66 10.01
CA ILE A 80 -6.92 -5.93 8.89
C ILE A 80 -8.45 -6.00 9.00
N ILE A 81 -9.00 -7.18 9.22
CA ILE A 81 -10.46 -7.37 9.26
C ILE A 81 -11.04 -6.67 10.49
N ILE A 82 -10.54 -6.98 11.67
CA ILE A 82 -11.07 -6.44 12.93
C ILE A 82 -10.80 -4.93 13.02
N GLY A 83 -9.56 -4.53 12.77
CA GLY A 83 -9.16 -3.12 12.81
C GLY A 83 -9.86 -2.29 11.75
N GLY A 84 -9.96 -2.80 10.53
CA GLY A 84 -10.67 -2.14 9.43
C GLY A 84 -12.15 -1.92 9.77
N ARG A 85 -12.81 -2.94 10.31
CA ARG A 85 -14.23 -2.86 10.69
C ARG A 85 -14.44 -1.94 11.89
N LEU A 86 -13.67 -2.12 12.97
CA LEU A 86 -13.77 -1.25 14.15
C LEU A 86 -13.43 0.21 13.81
N GLY A 87 -12.41 0.43 13.00
CA GLY A 87 -12.08 1.77 12.53
C GLY A 87 -13.20 2.43 11.73
N TYR A 88 -13.91 1.67 10.88
CA TYR A 88 -15.08 2.18 10.17
C TYR A 88 -16.21 2.53 11.12
N VAL A 89 -16.55 1.62 12.02
CA VAL A 89 -17.60 1.83 13.03
C VAL A 89 -17.33 3.08 13.88
N LEU A 90 -16.11 3.20 14.40
CA LEU A 90 -15.76 4.26 15.36
C LEU A 90 -15.63 5.64 14.71
N PHE A 91 -15.09 5.73 13.50
CA PHE A 91 -14.75 7.01 12.88
C PHE A 91 -15.76 7.51 11.84
N TYR A 92 -16.55 6.60 11.26
CA TYR A 92 -17.47 6.98 10.18
C TYR A 92 -18.94 6.86 10.54
N ASN A 93 -19.34 5.83 11.29
CA ASN A 93 -20.76 5.52 11.49
C ASN A 93 -21.13 5.16 12.93
N LEU A 94 -20.45 5.70 13.94
CA LEU A 94 -20.65 5.34 15.34
C LEU A 94 -22.12 5.43 15.80
N GLY A 95 -22.83 6.49 15.35
CA GLY A 95 -24.22 6.72 15.73
C GLY A 95 -25.21 5.64 15.25
N GLU A 96 -24.93 5.02 14.10
CA GLU A 96 -25.72 3.93 13.56
C GLU A 96 -25.48 2.63 14.32
N TYR A 97 -24.20 2.31 14.58
CA TYR A 97 -23.82 1.08 15.28
C TYR A 97 -24.11 1.08 16.79
N ILE A 98 -24.32 2.24 17.41
CA ILE A 98 -24.87 2.33 18.77
C ILE A 98 -26.33 1.84 18.78
N LYS A 99 -27.10 2.14 17.71
CA LYS A 99 -28.51 1.72 17.61
C LYS A 99 -28.67 0.26 17.22
N GLU A 100 -27.73 -0.25 16.39
CA GLU A 100 -27.71 -1.63 15.92
C GLU A 100 -26.32 -2.29 16.10
N PRO A 101 -25.92 -2.68 17.33
CA PRO A 101 -24.57 -3.18 17.61
C PRO A 101 -24.21 -4.46 16.84
N LEU A 102 -25.17 -5.33 16.55
CA LEU A 102 -24.92 -6.57 15.80
C LEU A 102 -24.54 -6.32 14.33
N GLY A 103 -24.83 -5.14 13.80
CA GLY A 103 -24.38 -4.71 12.48
C GLY A 103 -22.85 -4.71 12.32
N ILE A 104 -22.08 -4.62 13.43
CA ILE A 104 -20.62 -4.69 13.41
C ILE A 104 -20.12 -5.97 12.75
N PHE A 105 -20.81 -7.08 12.93
CA PHE A 105 -20.42 -8.39 12.40
C PHE A 105 -20.81 -8.60 10.93
N ARG A 106 -21.65 -7.74 10.36
CA ARG A 106 -22.05 -7.81 8.94
C ARG A 106 -20.97 -7.23 8.02
N LEU A 107 -19.89 -7.98 7.82
CA LEU A 107 -18.78 -7.57 6.96
C LEU A 107 -19.17 -7.51 5.47
N TRP A 108 -20.17 -8.27 5.06
CA TRP A 108 -20.68 -8.30 3.68
C TRP A 108 -21.42 -7.01 3.27
N ASP A 109 -21.86 -6.19 4.21
CA ASP A 109 -22.45 -4.88 3.93
C ASP A 109 -21.40 -3.82 3.58
N GLY A 110 -20.11 -4.20 3.56
CA GLY A 110 -19.00 -3.30 3.33
C GLY A 110 -18.65 -2.46 4.55
N GLY A 111 -17.96 -1.33 4.35
CA GLY A 111 -17.55 -0.43 5.43
C GLY A 111 -16.29 -0.90 6.17
N MET A 112 -15.13 -0.63 5.55
CA MET A 112 -13.80 -0.91 6.09
C MET A 112 -12.96 0.37 6.10
N SER A 113 -12.26 0.62 7.19
CA SER A 113 -11.34 1.74 7.33
C SER A 113 -9.91 1.29 7.05
N LEU A 114 -9.25 1.92 6.08
CA LEU A 114 -7.83 1.69 5.81
C LEU A 114 -6.96 1.95 7.05
N HIS A 115 -7.19 3.06 7.73
CA HIS A 115 -6.44 3.43 8.94
C HIS A 115 -6.65 2.41 10.07
N GLY A 116 -7.90 1.95 10.25
CA GLY A 116 -8.21 0.88 11.20
C GLY A 116 -7.46 -0.41 10.87
N GLY A 117 -7.40 -0.79 9.59
CA GLY A 117 -6.62 -1.95 9.13
C GLY A 117 -5.13 -1.81 9.42
N VAL A 118 -4.53 -0.66 9.14
CA VAL A 118 -3.10 -0.38 9.45
C VAL A 118 -2.83 -0.47 10.95
N ILE A 119 -3.68 0.13 11.79
CA ILE A 119 -3.56 0.04 13.25
C ILE A 119 -3.68 -1.42 13.68
N GLY A 120 -4.61 -2.19 13.13
CA GLY A 120 -4.78 -3.61 13.41
C GLY A 120 -3.52 -4.42 13.09
N VAL A 121 -2.86 -4.16 11.96
CA VAL A 121 -1.57 -4.79 11.59
C VAL A 121 -0.46 -4.40 12.58
N LEU A 122 -0.36 -3.14 12.96
CA LEU A 122 0.64 -2.69 13.93
C LEU A 122 0.43 -3.35 15.30
N ILE A 123 -0.81 -3.53 15.73
CA ILE A 123 -1.16 -4.27 16.96
C ILE A 123 -0.77 -5.74 16.81
N ALA A 124 -1.01 -6.37 15.65
CA ALA A 124 -0.61 -7.75 15.38
C ALA A 124 0.92 -7.92 15.47
N ILE A 125 1.70 -7.02 14.84
CA ILE A 125 3.17 -7.03 14.94
C ILE A 125 3.61 -6.87 16.40
N TRP A 126 3.02 -5.91 17.10
CA TRP A 126 3.34 -5.68 18.51
C TRP A 126 3.04 -6.91 19.35
N TYR A 127 1.89 -7.56 19.15
CA TYR A 127 1.49 -8.78 19.87
C TYR A 127 2.49 -9.92 19.62
N VAL A 128 2.78 -10.24 18.36
CA VAL A 128 3.72 -11.31 18.00
C VAL A 128 5.11 -11.05 18.58
N THR A 129 5.62 -9.84 18.42
CA THR A 129 6.95 -9.49 18.92
C THR A 129 7.06 -9.50 20.43
N ARG A 130 6.00 -9.12 21.15
CA ARG A 130 5.94 -9.20 22.62
C ARG A 130 5.86 -10.65 23.12
N LYS A 131 4.98 -11.45 22.53
CA LYS A 131 4.81 -12.85 22.86
C LYS A 131 6.09 -13.65 22.69
N GLU A 132 6.77 -13.46 21.57
CA GLU A 132 7.97 -14.21 21.20
C GLU A 132 9.29 -13.52 21.63
N LYS A 133 9.20 -12.39 22.37
CA LYS A 133 10.37 -11.60 22.83
C LYS A 133 11.30 -11.15 21.72
N LEU A 134 10.74 -10.80 20.54
CA LEU A 134 11.48 -10.36 19.37
C LEU A 134 11.67 -8.84 19.38
N SER A 135 12.67 -8.35 18.65
CA SER A 135 12.87 -6.91 18.45
C SER A 135 11.80 -6.33 17.52
N PHE A 136 10.90 -5.50 18.05
CA PHE A 136 9.80 -4.89 17.32
C PHE A 136 10.29 -4.11 16.07
N LEU A 137 11.27 -3.23 16.23
CA LEU A 137 11.76 -2.42 15.10
C LEU A 137 12.43 -3.27 14.02
N ARG A 138 13.20 -4.29 14.40
CA ARG A 138 13.79 -5.19 13.41
C ARG A 138 12.74 -6.04 12.69
N PHE A 139 11.73 -6.47 13.40
CA PHE A 139 10.60 -7.17 12.81
C PHE A 139 9.90 -6.28 11.78
N CYS A 140 9.59 -5.04 12.16
CA CYS A 140 9.00 -4.05 11.27
C CYS A 140 9.87 -3.74 10.05
N ASP A 141 11.20 -3.73 10.17
CA ASP A 141 12.11 -3.55 9.04
C ASP A 141 11.93 -4.64 7.95
N TYR A 142 11.75 -5.88 8.36
CA TYR A 142 11.53 -6.99 7.43
C TYR A 142 10.14 -6.92 6.80
N VAL A 143 9.11 -6.59 7.59
CA VAL A 143 7.75 -6.38 7.08
C VAL A 143 7.72 -5.19 6.11
N ALA A 144 8.43 -4.10 6.40
CA ALA A 144 8.52 -2.94 5.52
C ALA A 144 9.06 -3.28 4.13
N CYS A 145 9.99 -4.25 4.03
CA CYS A 145 10.51 -4.71 2.74
C CYS A 145 9.49 -5.46 1.88
N VAL A 146 8.39 -5.95 2.45
CA VAL A 146 7.35 -6.68 1.70
C VAL A 146 6.11 -5.84 1.38
N ILE A 147 5.90 -4.74 2.09
CA ILE A 147 4.78 -3.80 1.84
C ILE A 147 4.68 -3.37 0.36
N PRO A 148 5.79 -3.03 -0.34
CA PRO A 148 5.72 -2.57 -1.72
C PRO A 148 5.06 -3.54 -2.69
N PHE A 149 5.14 -4.85 -2.45
CA PHE A 149 4.45 -5.84 -3.28
C PHE A 149 2.93 -5.67 -3.20
N GLY A 150 2.40 -5.54 -1.98
CA GLY A 150 0.97 -5.30 -1.78
C GLY A 150 0.49 -3.98 -2.42
N LEU A 151 1.28 -2.91 -2.28
CA LEU A 151 0.98 -1.62 -2.90
C LEU A 151 0.98 -1.73 -4.42
N PHE A 152 2.00 -2.35 -5.01
CA PHE A 152 2.08 -2.54 -6.46
C PHE A 152 0.87 -3.29 -7.01
N PHE A 153 0.60 -4.49 -6.49
CA PHE A 153 -0.51 -5.30 -6.98
C PHE A 153 -1.86 -4.65 -6.72
N GLY A 154 -2.03 -4.00 -5.56
CA GLY A 154 -3.25 -3.28 -5.25
C GLY A 154 -3.52 -2.12 -6.22
N ARG A 155 -2.50 -1.32 -6.57
CA ARG A 155 -2.63 -0.23 -7.54
C ARG A 155 -2.86 -0.72 -8.96
N MET A 156 -2.23 -1.83 -9.35
CA MET A 156 -2.51 -2.47 -10.63
C MET A 156 -3.96 -2.96 -10.69
N ALA A 157 -4.49 -3.50 -9.60
CA ALA A 157 -5.90 -3.89 -9.53
C ALA A 157 -6.84 -2.68 -9.64
N ASN A 158 -6.54 -1.56 -8.96
CA ASN A 158 -7.32 -0.33 -9.11
C ASN A 158 -7.30 0.17 -10.57
N PHE A 159 -6.16 0.06 -11.26
CA PHE A 159 -6.09 0.41 -12.67
C PHE A 159 -6.96 -0.51 -13.53
N VAL A 160 -6.87 -1.83 -13.35
CA VAL A 160 -7.69 -2.81 -14.09
C VAL A 160 -9.18 -2.62 -13.83
N ASN A 161 -9.57 -2.22 -12.62
CA ASN A 161 -10.95 -1.90 -12.28
C ASN A 161 -11.42 -0.52 -12.82
N GLY A 162 -10.50 0.29 -13.38
CA GLY A 162 -10.83 1.64 -13.84
C GLY A 162 -11.30 2.56 -12.72
N GLU A 163 -10.74 2.42 -11.52
CA GLU A 163 -11.11 3.20 -10.33
C GLU A 163 -9.92 4.00 -9.75
N LEU A 164 -10.18 4.99 -8.91
CA LEU A 164 -9.17 5.83 -8.25
C LEU A 164 -8.25 6.57 -9.24
N TRP A 165 -8.79 7.02 -10.36
CA TRP A 165 -8.10 7.83 -11.36
C TRP A 165 -7.66 9.20 -10.81
N GLY A 166 -6.83 9.88 -11.60
CA GLY A 166 -6.35 11.22 -11.29
C GLY A 166 -7.25 12.33 -11.81
N ARG A 167 -6.79 13.57 -11.60
CA ARG A 167 -7.43 14.79 -12.09
C ARG A 167 -7.44 14.83 -13.61
N THR A 168 -8.30 15.65 -14.17
CA THR A 168 -8.31 15.94 -15.62
C THR A 168 -6.98 16.56 -16.05
N THR A 169 -6.51 16.19 -17.25
CA THR A 169 -5.22 16.62 -17.78
C THR A 169 -5.17 16.51 -19.29
N ASN A 170 -4.20 17.18 -19.89
CA ASN A 170 -3.91 17.13 -21.32
C ASN A 170 -2.56 16.51 -21.65
N VAL A 171 -1.95 15.76 -20.72
CA VAL A 171 -0.70 15.04 -21.00
C VAL A 171 -0.91 13.95 -22.05
N PRO A 172 0.10 13.66 -22.90
CA PRO A 172 -0.07 12.73 -24.05
C PRO A 172 -0.49 11.30 -23.65
N TRP A 173 -0.23 10.88 -22.44
CA TRP A 173 -0.56 9.55 -21.90
C TRP A 173 -1.80 9.55 -20.99
N ALA A 174 -2.60 10.60 -21.05
CA ALA A 174 -3.87 10.65 -20.31
C ALA A 174 -4.84 9.58 -20.84
N ILE A 175 -5.68 9.06 -19.96
CA ILE A 175 -6.65 8.01 -20.27
C ILE A 175 -8.05 8.55 -19.95
N ILE A 176 -9.01 8.26 -20.83
CA ILE A 176 -10.43 8.52 -20.57
C ILE A 176 -10.97 7.34 -19.77
N PHE A 177 -11.43 7.59 -18.54
CA PHE A 177 -12.05 6.59 -17.68
C PHE A 177 -13.57 6.78 -17.69
N PRO A 178 -14.34 5.96 -18.41
CA PRO A 178 -15.80 6.12 -18.49
C PRO A 178 -16.50 6.08 -17.12
N GLY A 179 -15.95 5.29 -16.19
CA GLY A 179 -16.42 5.23 -14.80
C GLY A 179 -16.35 6.56 -14.04
N SER A 180 -15.61 7.56 -14.56
CA SER A 180 -15.57 8.90 -13.95
C SER A 180 -16.84 9.75 -14.17
N GLY A 181 -17.76 9.27 -15.02
CA GLY A 181 -18.95 10.00 -15.40
C GLY A 181 -18.72 11.14 -16.41
N THR A 182 -17.48 11.33 -16.86
CA THR A 182 -17.09 12.29 -17.90
C THR A 182 -16.20 11.63 -18.95
N MET A 183 -16.10 12.24 -20.13
CA MET A 183 -15.17 11.80 -21.19
C MET A 183 -13.88 12.62 -21.17
N ASP A 184 -13.58 13.28 -20.07
CA ASP A 184 -12.36 14.06 -19.93
C ASP A 184 -11.15 13.14 -19.73
N PRO A 185 -10.02 13.41 -20.40
CA PRO A 185 -8.79 12.68 -20.18
C PRO A 185 -8.22 12.96 -18.79
N ARG A 186 -7.77 11.92 -18.10
CA ARG A 186 -7.31 11.96 -16.71
C ARG A 186 -5.94 11.32 -16.54
N HIS A 187 -5.23 11.74 -15.51
CA HIS A 187 -4.00 11.05 -15.11
C HIS A 187 -4.30 9.61 -14.68
N PRO A 188 -3.58 8.60 -15.21
CA PRO A 188 -3.63 7.24 -14.67
C PRO A 188 -2.82 7.16 -13.35
N SER A 189 -3.32 7.84 -12.30
CA SER A 189 -2.61 7.99 -11.02
C SER A 189 -2.32 6.65 -10.35
N GLN A 190 -3.13 5.62 -10.60
CA GLN A 190 -2.90 4.26 -10.14
C GLN A 190 -1.54 3.72 -10.61
N LEU A 191 -1.16 4.00 -11.88
CA LEU A 191 0.13 3.58 -12.43
C LEU A 191 1.29 4.36 -11.84
N TYR A 192 1.10 5.65 -11.52
CA TYR A 192 2.11 6.45 -10.82
C TYR A 192 2.35 5.91 -9.41
N GLU A 193 1.26 5.60 -8.69
CA GLU A 193 1.33 4.99 -7.37
C GLU A 193 1.99 3.61 -7.42
N ALA A 194 1.64 2.76 -8.39
CA ALA A 194 2.29 1.46 -8.59
C ALA A 194 3.80 1.60 -8.85
N GLY A 195 4.19 2.58 -9.66
CA GLY A 195 5.58 2.88 -9.98
C GLY A 195 6.37 3.39 -8.77
N LEU A 196 5.85 4.38 -8.08
CA LEU A 196 6.57 5.07 -7.00
C LEU A 196 6.45 4.34 -5.65
N GLU A 197 5.21 4.03 -5.22
CA GLU A 197 4.94 3.38 -3.94
C GLU A 197 5.21 1.86 -3.99
N GLY A 198 5.11 1.25 -5.19
CA GLY A 198 5.42 -0.16 -5.43
C GLY A 198 6.86 -0.36 -5.91
N LEU A 199 7.12 -0.21 -7.20
CA LEU A 199 8.38 -0.63 -7.84
C LEU A 199 9.60 0.13 -7.34
N LEU A 200 9.55 1.46 -7.26
CA LEU A 200 10.69 2.26 -6.79
C LEU A 200 11.03 1.96 -5.34
N MET A 201 10.02 1.92 -4.47
CA MET A 201 10.21 1.59 -3.05
C MET A 201 10.76 0.18 -2.88
N MET A 202 10.25 -0.80 -3.64
CA MET A 202 10.76 -2.18 -3.66
C MET A 202 12.24 -2.22 -4.06
N ALA A 203 12.62 -1.53 -5.13
CA ALA A 203 13.99 -1.51 -5.63
C ALA A 203 14.96 -0.90 -4.60
N ILE A 204 14.58 0.23 -3.98
CA ILE A 204 15.42 0.89 -2.97
C ILE A 204 15.56 0.03 -1.72
N LEU A 205 14.45 -0.52 -1.18
CA LEU A 205 14.50 -1.35 0.02
C LEU A 205 15.26 -2.66 -0.23
N ALA A 206 15.08 -3.29 -1.41
CA ALA A 206 15.86 -4.45 -1.79
C ALA A 206 17.36 -4.12 -1.88
N PHE A 207 17.73 -3.02 -2.54
CA PHE A 207 19.12 -2.58 -2.59
C PHE A 207 19.70 -2.37 -1.18
N LEU A 208 19.00 -1.65 -0.31
CA LEU A 208 19.42 -1.40 1.06
C LEU A 208 19.57 -2.69 1.87
N PHE A 209 18.64 -3.63 1.73
CA PHE A 209 18.68 -4.90 2.43
C PHE A 209 19.84 -5.80 1.97
N TRP A 210 19.98 -5.98 0.64
CA TRP A 210 20.90 -6.96 0.07
C TRP A 210 22.33 -6.46 -0.13
N ARG A 211 22.50 -5.15 -0.34
CA ARG A 211 23.80 -4.56 -0.69
C ARG A 211 24.41 -3.71 0.40
N THR A 212 23.69 -3.49 1.52
CA THR A 212 24.19 -2.69 2.64
C THR A 212 24.01 -3.40 3.98
N ASN A 213 24.49 -2.76 5.05
CA ASN A 213 24.29 -3.22 6.43
C ASN A 213 23.01 -2.64 7.06
N ALA A 214 22.03 -2.21 6.25
CA ALA A 214 20.79 -1.57 6.72
C ALA A 214 19.98 -2.51 7.63
N ARG A 215 19.91 -3.79 7.29
CA ARG A 215 19.18 -4.82 8.05
C ARG A 215 19.66 -5.02 9.50
N TYR A 216 20.84 -4.53 9.83
CA TYR A 216 21.40 -4.60 11.19
C TYR A 216 21.20 -3.31 11.99
N LYS A 217 20.45 -2.34 11.47
CA LYS A 217 20.13 -1.06 12.09
C LYS A 217 18.64 -0.98 12.37
N PRO A 218 18.17 -1.37 13.58
CA PRO A 218 16.73 -1.44 13.88
C PRO A 218 15.98 -0.16 13.54
N GLY A 219 14.89 -0.28 12.75
CA GLY A 219 14.06 0.81 12.30
C GLY A 219 14.57 1.58 11.08
N PHE A 220 15.72 1.19 10.50
CA PHE A 220 16.26 1.91 9.33
C PHE A 220 15.45 1.65 8.07
N LEU A 221 15.15 0.38 7.77
CA LEU A 221 14.38 0.02 6.57
C LEU A 221 12.93 0.47 6.69
N LEU A 222 12.34 0.38 7.88
CA LEU A 222 11.02 0.94 8.16
C LEU A 222 11.00 2.47 7.95
N GLY A 223 12.02 3.17 8.46
CA GLY A 223 12.15 4.61 8.26
C GLY A 223 12.32 5.00 6.79
N MET A 224 13.13 4.25 6.03
CA MET A 224 13.29 4.44 4.59
C MET A 224 11.97 4.18 3.84
N ALA A 225 11.23 3.12 4.19
CA ALA A 225 9.93 2.85 3.60
C ALA A 225 8.95 4.02 3.85
N ALA A 226 8.90 4.53 5.09
CA ALA A 226 8.05 5.67 5.44
C ALA A 226 8.43 6.94 4.67
N ILE A 227 9.73 7.20 4.48
CA ILE A 227 10.22 8.36 3.70
C ILE A 227 9.85 8.21 2.23
N ILE A 228 10.14 7.06 1.61
CA ILE A 228 9.89 6.85 0.18
C ILE A 228 8.38 6.92 -0.09
N TYR A 229 7.58 6.20 0.71
CA TYR A 229 6.12 6.24 0.58
C TYR A 229 5.58 7.65 0.81
N GLY A 230 6.03 8.34 1.86
CA GLY A 230 5.56 9.67 2.19
C GLY A 230 5.81 10.68 1.08
N PHE A 231 7.01 10.71 0.49
CA PHE A 231 7.29 11.58 -0.66
C PHE A 231 6.51 11.16 -1.90
N SER A 232 6.43 9.87 -2.20
CA SER A 232 5.69 9.36 -3.35
C SER A 232 4.21 9.75 -3.24
N ARG A 233 3.60 9.50 -2.10
CA ARG A 233 2.20 9.84 -1.83
C ARG A 233 1.97 11.34 -1.90
N PHE A 234 2.83 12.14 -1.27
CA PHE A 234 2.73 13.59 -1.32
C PHE A 234 2.79 14.12 -2.77
N ALA A 235 3.69 13.57 -3.59
CA ALA A 235 3.84 13.97 -4.99
C ALA A 235 2.64 13.54 -5.85
N VAL A 236 2.20 12.29 -5.72
CA VAL A 236 1.06 11.78 -6.50
C VAL A 236 -0.23 12.52 -6.18
N GLU A 237 -0.40 13.00 -4.95
CA GLU A 237 -1.61 13.72 -4.53
C GLU A 237 -1.87 15.02 -5.32
N PHE A 238 -0.86 15.60 -5.96
CA PHE A 238 -1.03 16.76 -6.85
C PHE A 238 -1.80 16.41 -8.13
N VAL A 239 -1.69 15.16 -8.59
CA VAL A 239 -2.33 14.68 -9.83
C VAL A 239 -3.48 13.71 -9.56
N ARG A 240 -3.67 13.27 -8.34
CA ARG A 240 -4.78 12.40 -7.92
C ARG A 240 -6.05 13.21 -7.74
N GLU A 241 -7.20 12.64 -8.09
CA GLU A 241 -8.50 13.22 -7.73
C GLU A 241 -8.69 13.12 -6.22
N PRO A 242 -8.95 14.23 -5.51
CA PRO A 242 -9.22 14.19 -4.07
C PRO A 242 -10.45 13.36 -3.75
N ASP A 243 -10.45 12.69 -2.60
CA ASP A 243 -11.61 11.94 -2.13
C ASP A 243 -12.81 12.92 -1.96
N VAL A 244 -13.92 12.59 -2.61
CA VAL A 244 -15.12 13.46 -2.71
C VAL A 244 -15.63 13.90 -1.32
N GLN A 245 -15.42 13.06 -0.29
CA GLN A 245 -15.89 13.29 1.07
C GLN A 245 -15.05 14.32 1.84
N LEU A 246 -13.76 14.47 1.53
CA LEU A 246 -12.82 15.26 2.32
C LEU A 246 -12.27 16.47 1.57
N GLY A 247 -12.16 16.41 0.24
CA GLY A 247 -11.66 17.52 -0.58
C GLY A 247 -10.28 18.01 -0.15
N THR A 248 -10.08 19.31 -0.28
CA THR A 248 -8.92 20.04 0.27
C THR A 248 -9.28 20.59 1.65
N LEU A 249 -8.38 20.39 2.61
CA LEU A 249 -8.54 20.88 3.96
C LEU A 249 -8.36 22.42 4.04
N SER A 250 -8.80 23.04 5.13
CA SER A 250 -8.77 24.49 5.31
C SER A 250 -7.38 25.14 5.19
N TRP A 251 -6.31 24.37 5.34
CA TRP A 251 -4.91 24.79 5.15
C TRP A 251 -4.32 24.49 3.77
N GLY A 252 -5.17 24.14 2.79
CA GLY A 252 -4.77 23.98 1.39
C GLY A 252 -4.16 22.64 0.99
N LEU A 253 -3.97 21.71 1.92
CA LEU A 253 -3.50 20.35 1.65
C LEU A 253 -4.66 19.36 1.60
N THR A 254 -4.47 18.26 0.88
CA THR A 254 -5.39 17.13 0.97
C THR A 254 -5.17 16.33 2.26
N MET A 255 -6.11 15.47 2.64
CA MET A 255 -5.93 14.57 3.78
C MET A 255 -4.73 13.64 3.55
N GLY A 256 -4.56 13.16 2.32
CA GLY A 256 -3.41 12.32 1.95
C GLY A 256 -2.08 13.03 2.24
N GLN A 257 -1.91 14.28 1.78
CA GLN A 257 -0.71 15.06 2.04
C GLN A 257 -0.50 15.32 3.53
N THR A 258 -1.56 15.68 4.26
CA THR A 258 -1.48 15.95 5.70
C THR A 258 -0.99 14.72 6.49
N LEU A 259 -1.49 13.53 6.18
CA LEU A 259 -1.11 12.30 6.86
C LEU A 259 0.32 11.82 6.52
N THR A 260 0.89 12.29 5.39
CA THR A 260 2.30 11.98 5.08
C THR A 260 3.29 12.75 5.93
N ILE A 261 2.92 13.93 6.45
CA ILE A 261 3.83 14.78 7.24
C ILE A 261 4.32 14.06 8.51
N PRO A 262 3.46 13.59 9.42
CA PRO A 262 3.91 12.87 10.61
C PRO A 262 4.67 11.59 10.26
N MET A 263 4.28 10.90 9.18
CA MET A 263 4.97 9.71 8.71
C MET A 263 6.40 10.02 8.25
N LEU A 264 6.61 11.11 7.49
CA LEU A 264 7.92 11.59 7.09
C LEU A 264 8.79 11.95 8.30
N LEU A 265 8.24 12.67 9.28
CA LEU A 265 8.94 13.03 10.52
C LEU A 265 9.42 11.78 11.28
N ILE A 266 8.54 10.79 11.45
CA ILE A 266 8.88 9.50 12.06
C ILE A 266 9.95 8.78 11.24
N GLY A 267 9.79 8.74 9.92
CA GLY A 267 10.74 8.12 9.00
C GLY A 267 12.14 8.73 9.11
N PHE A 268 12.25 10.05 9.07
CA PHE A 268 13.52 10.76 9.25
C PHE A 268 14.13 10.50 10.62
N TRP A 269 13.33 10.54 11.69
CA TRP A 269 13.81 10.24 13.03
C TRP A 269 14.35 8.81 13.13
N LEU A 270 13.62 7.81 12.58
CA LEU A 270 14.07 6.42 12.56
C LEU A 270 15.39 6.25 11.81
N VAL A 271 15.56 6.88 10.67
CA VAL A 271 16.79 6.81 9.86
C VAL A 271 17.94 7.51 10.56
N ALA A 272 17.73 8.74 11.06
CA ALA A 272 18.77 9.55 11.71
C ALA A 272 19.33 8.87 12.97
N THR A 273 18.48 8.23 13.76
CA THR A 273 18.85 7.57 15.01
C THR A 273 19.28 6.10 14.84
N ALA A 274 19.18 5.53 13.64
CA ALA A 274 19.42 4.11 13.37
C ALA A 274 20.84 3.65 13.70
N LYS A 275 21.85 4.51 13.53
CA LYS A 275 23.25 4.20 13.86
C LYS A 275 23.42 3.85 15.34
N GLY A 276 22.73 4.59 16.24
CA GLY A 276 22.77 4.36 17.68
C GLY A 276 22.05 3.08 18.13
N ARG A 277 21.16 2.55 17.27
CA ARG A 277 20.44 1.30 17.53
C ARG A 277 21.09 0.07 16.89
N ARG A 278 22.25 0.22 16.25
CA ARG A 278 22.93 -0.91 15.60
C ARG A 278 23.19 -2.03 16.61
N GLN A 279 22.73 -3.23 16.27
CA GLN A 279 22.95 -4.42 17.07
C GLN A 279 24.00 -5.30 16.39
N ARG A 280 24.91 -5.86 17.20
CA ARG A 280 25.77 -6.96 16.77
C ARG A 280 24.89 -8.21 16.72
N VAL A 281 24.81 -8.82 15.56
CA VAL A 281 24.03 -10.04 15.36
C VAL A 281 25.04 -11.13 14.99
N GLU A 282 25.06 -12.18 15.77
CA GLU A 282 25.83 -13.38 15.45
C GLU A 282 25.15 -14.09 14.27
N PRO A 283 25.91 -14.56 13.27
CA PRO A 283 25.34 -15.31 12.18
C PRO A 283 24.82 -16.66 12.71
N VAL A 284 23.52 -16.75 12.89
CA VAL A 284 22.84 -18.02 13.16
C VAL A 284 22.33 -18.54 11.83
N ALA A 285 22.78 -19.73 11.45
CA ALA A 285 22.42 -20.34 10.18
C ALA A 285 21.03 -20.97 10.24
N GLY A 286 20.21 -20.69 9.22
CA GLY A 286 18.97 -21.40 8.96
C GLY A 286 17.67 -20.68 9.35
N PRO A 287 16.51 -21.28 8.99
CA PRO A 287 15.19 -20.68 9.17
C PRO A 287 14.75 -20.53 10.64
N ASP A 288 15.43 -21.20 11.55
CA ASP A 288 15.15 -21.15 12.98
C ASP A 288 16.01 -20.11 13.73
N SER A 289 16.83 -19.36 13.00
CA SER A 289 17.66 -18.34 13.61
C SER A 289 16.79 -17.20 14.17
N ILE A 290 16.91 -17.00 15.49
CA ILE A 290 16.36 -15.86 16.20
C ILE A 290 17.56 -14.99 16.57
N ALA A 291 17.60 -13.76 16.08
CA ALA A 291 18.64 -12.81 16.44
C ALA A 291 18.14 -11.80 17.43
#